data_39947ed3a89ff8cb431920e23b61a098
#
_entry.id   39947ed3a89ff8cb431920e23b61a098
#
_cell.length_a   1.000
_cell.length_b   1.000
_cell.length_c   1.000
_cell.angle_alpha   90.00
_cell.angle_beta   90.00
_cell.angle_gamma   90.00
#
_symmetry.space_group_name_H-M   'P 1'
#
loop_
_entity.id
_entity.type
_entity.pdbx_description
1 polymer ?
#
loop_
_entity_poly.entity_id
_entity_poly.type
_entity_poly.pdbx_seq_one_letter_code
_entity_poly.pdbx_strand_id
1 'polypeptide(L)'
;MGRLLLRGSLSEDKSAKRRRGRRRRRRRPRKETKPPLENGGRPKSKEVERALARFSQKPRPMGIPEVIDPPPKKVNIRWNTNAVPKEVQTAAGKIACIPGEFGFLPEERVQEIAKQLDGMPISLEQALSLRAALNQEKSVYSHSKLMRRSNEISRRYESGESIIALSKRFDAPPVNTFRAVLTGRGWTKTRIKETLNKNPSKLSKRDREQFELAESVDRVSSVNQTETQNAAEVFEEILCDHFDSLGVRFRRQEELLNEQTRKEGRAIITPDLLLLDDVRINGIPCAWIDAKHFFGADLKFPKKKTQKQVDRYVAEYGQGALVYRHGFCDGLRLRGATKLDSTQLDLKPLEEFHENSK
;
A
#
# COMPACT_ATOMS: atom_id res chain seq x y z
N MET A 1 71.41 21.35 4.23
CA MET A 1 71.58 22.04 5.52
C MET A 1 70.28 21.86 6.24
N GLY A 2 70.11 21.06 7.26
CA GLY A 2 70.90 20.92 8.47
C GLY A 2 69.94 20.95 9.58
N ARG A 3 69.89 19.84 10.25
CA ARG A 3 69.95 19.42 11.67
C ARG A 3 68.62 19.39 12.37
N LEU A 4 68.09 18.20 12.80
CA LEU A 4 68.55 17.27 13.89
C LEU A 4 68.53 17.92 15.26
N LEU A 5 67.76 17.32 16.17
CA LEU A 5 68.14 16.68 17.43
C LEU A 5 66.94 16.70 18.39
N LEU A 6 66.39 15.60 18.84
CA LEU A 6 66.79 14.60 19.82
C LEU A 6 66.31 14.89 21.23
N ARG A 7 65.65 13.87 21.80
CA ARG A 7 65.63 13.36 23.20
C ARG A 7 64.79 14.13 24.22
N GLY A 8 64.14 13.51 25.12
CA GLY A 8 64.18 12.23 25.79
C GLY A 8 62.98 12.12 26.74
N SER A 9 62.46 11.04 26.93
CA SER A 9 62.55 9.99 27.96
C SER A 9 62.00 10.33 29.35
N LEU A 10 61.31 9.31 29.83
CA LEU A 10 61.01 8.87 31.19
C LEU A 10 59.61 9.13 31.71
N SER A 11 58.79 8.10 31.61
CA SER A 11 58.32 7.20 32.66
C SER A 11 57.81 7.87 33.93
N GLU A 12 56.55 7.72 34.22
CA GLU A 12 56.12 7.26 35.53
C GLU A 12 54.71 6.67 35.50
N ASP A 13 54.69 5.44 35.94
CA ASP A 13 53.57 4.58 36.22
C ASP A 13 52.79 5.13 37.43
N LYS A 14 51.46 5.39 37.28
CA LYS A 14 50.57 5.46 38.43
C LYS A 14 49.25 4.74 38.11
N SER A 15 49.29 3.46 38.49
CA SER A 15 48.11 2.63 38.65
C SER A 15 47.09 3.28 39.60
N ALA A 16 45.99 3.80 39.06
CA ALA A 16 44.84 4.20 39.86
C ALA A 16 43.72 3.18 39.69
N LYS A 17 43.58 2.28 40.65
CA LYS A 17 42.46 1.36 40.85
C LYS A 17 41.13 2.11 40.82
N ARG A 18 40.41 2.06 39.72
CA ARG A 18 39.00 2.46 39.67
C ARG A 18 38.14 1.38 40.35
N ARG A 19 37.80 1.61 41.64
CA ARG A 19 36.74 0.89 42.34
C ARG A 19 35.43 1.06 41.60
N ARG A 20 34.91 -0.02 40.96
CA ARG A 20 33.55 -0.10 40.44
C ARG A 20 32.57 -0.09 41.61
N GLY A 21 31.98 1.08 41.89
CA GLY A 21 30.87 1.21 42.82
C GLY A 21 29.64 0.52 42.24
N ARG A 22 29.25 -0.60 42.81
CA ARG A 22 27.95 -1.23 42.56
C ARG A 22 26.85 -0.25 43.01
N ARG A 23 26.25 0.50 42.06
CA ARG A 23 25.01 1.23 42.31
C ARG A 23 23.90 0.20 42.56
N ARG A 24 23.52 0.04 43.83
CA ARG A 24 22.29 -0.64 44.27
C ARG A 24 21.13 0.05 43.57
N ARG A 25 20.48 -0.66 42.59
CA ARG A 25 19.18 -0.25 42.03
C ARG A 25 18.17 -0.24 43.18
N ARG A 26 17.79 0.95 43.64
CA ARG A 26 16.62 1.13 44.52
C ARG A 26 15.40 0.55 43.76
N ARG A 27 14.84 -0.53 44.31
CA ARG A 27 13.54 -1.05 43.89
C ARG A 27 12.52 0.08 44.08
N ARG A 28 11.90 0.53 42.97
CA ARG A 28 10.73 1.42 43.05
C ARG A 28 9.64 0.66 43.82
N PRO A 29 8.89 1.30 44.72
CA PRO A 29 7.78 0.67 45.38
C PRO A 29 6.74 0.21 44.30
N ARG A 30 6.27 -1.01 44.46
CA ARG A 30 5.21 -1.61 43.67
C ARG A 30 3.97 -0.73 43.84
N LYS A 31 3.52 -0.04 42.74
CA LYS A 31 2.27 0.68 42.78
C LYS A 31 1.16 -0.32 43.10
N GLU A 32 0.47 -0.07 44.20
CA GLU A 32 -0.77 -0.77 44.55
C GLU A 32 -1.71 -0.77 43.36
N THR A 33 -2.10 -1.96 42.90
CA THR A 33 -3.10 -2.13 41.89
C THR A 33 -4.43 -1.73 42.50
N LYS A 34 -4.96 -0.59 42.07
CA LYS A 34 -6.36 -0.22 42.38
C LYS A 34 -7.28 -1.36 41.95
N PRO A 35 -8.31 -1.68 42.74
CA PRO A 35 -9.29 -2.70 42.35
C PRO A 35 -9.94 -2.34 41.01
N PRO A 36 -10.39 -3.33 40.21
CA PRO A 36 -11.03 -3.07 38.94
C PRO A 36 -12.29 -2.26 39.19
N LEU A 37 -12.37 -1.09 38.56
CA LEU A 37 -13.60 -0.33 38.49
C LEU A 37 -14.56 -1.13 37.60
N GLU A 38 -15.60 -1.68 38.19
CA GLU A 38 -16.75 -2.20 37.49
C GLU A 38 -17.35 -1.11 36.60
N ASN A 39 -17.58 -1.44 35.31
CA ASN A 39 -18.20 -0.61 34.27
C ASN A 39 -17.41 0.59 33.70
N GLY A 40 -16.10 0.55 33.70
CA GLY A 40 -15.28 1.50 32.94
C GLY A 40 -14.89 0.94 31.57
N GLY A 41 -15.64 1.21 30.50
CA GLY A 41 -15.24 0.90 29.14
C GLY A 41 -13.82 1.45 28.85
N ARG A 42 -13.00 0.68 28.12
CA ARG A 42 -11.67 1.16 27.68
C ARG A 42 -11.83 2.55 27.08
N PRO A 43 -10.93 3.53 27.40
CA PRO A 43 -11.02 4.86 26.82
C PRO A 43 -11.07 4.73 25.30
N LYS A 44 -12.12 5.28 24.68
CA LYS A 44 -12.30 5.26 23.23
C LYS A 44 -11.11 6.00 22.60
N SER A 45 -10.57 5.49 21.53
CA SER A 45 -9.52 6.20 20.80
C SER A 45 -10.11 7.51 20.25
N LYS A 46 -9.25 8.53 20.04
CA LYS A 46 -9.69 9.81 19.46
C LYS A 46 -10.36 9.63 18.09
N GLU A 47 -9.93 8.64 17.35
CA GLU A 47 -10.52 8.28 16.05
C GLU A 47 -11.96 7.78 16.18
N VAL A 48 -12.21 6.95 17.20
CA VAL A 48 -13.56 6.45 17.52
C VAL A 48 -14.46 7.56 18.02
N GLU A 49 -13.96 8.43 18.92
CA GLU A 49 -14.70 9.58 19.41
C GLU A 49 -15.12 10.52 18.28
N ARG A 50 -14.22 10.79 17.34
CA ARG A 50 -14.50 11.61 16.17
C ARG A 50 -15.56 10.99 15.26
N ALA A 51 -15.48 9.68 15.00
CA ALA A 51 -16.47 8.98 14.19
C ALA A 51 -17.88 9.06 14.81
N LEU A 52 -17.99 8.97 16.13
CA LEU A 52 -19.26 9.12 16.85
C LEU A 52 -19.78 10.58 16.83
N ALA A 53 -18.88 11.54 16.93
CA ALA A 53 -19.24 12.95 17.01
C ALA A 53 -19.54 13.59 15.65
N ARG A 54 -19.30 12.90 14.51
CA ARG A 54 -19.37 13.50 13.16
C ARG A 54 -20.70 14.18 12.82
N PHE A 55 -21.80 13.70 13.41
CA PHE A 55 -23.13 14.28 13.20
C PHE A 55 -23.47 15.45 14.14
N SER A 56 -22.68 15.68 15.19
CA SER A 56 -22.84 16.79 16.13
C SER A 56 -21.73 17.82 16.04
N GLN A 57 -20.64 17.51 15.32
CA GLN A 57 -19.49 18.40 15.16
C GLN A 57 -19.87 19.69 14.40
N LYS A 58 -19.29 20.82 14.80
CA LYS A 58 -19.42 22.11 14.10
C LYS A 58 -18.03 22.69 13.86
N PRO A 59 -17.67 23.05 12.59
CA PRO A 59 -18.47 22.79 11.39
C PRO A 59 -18.62 21.30 11.11
N ARG A 60 -19.66 20.94 10.35
CA ARG A 60 -19.84 19.56 9.88
C ARG A 60 -18.63 19.10 9.07
N PRO A 61 -18.21 17.82 9.19
CA PRO A 61 -17.23 17.25 8.29
C PRO A 61 -17.68 17.31 6.83
N MET A 62 -16.71 17.43 5.93
CA MET A 62 -16.97 17.58 4.49
C MET A 62 -17.86 16.44 3.95
N GLY A 63 -18.92 16.81 3.23
CA GLY A 63 -19.86 15.84 2.67
C GLY A 63 -20.93 15.32 3.64
N ILE A 64 -20.88 15.66 4.93
CA ILE A 64 -21.97 15.37 5.87
C ILE A 64 -22.99 16.52 5.81
N PRO A 65 -24.27 16.25 5.42
CA PRO A 65 -25.31 17.29 5.37
C PRO A 65 -25.56 17.91 6.75
N GLU A 66 -25.93 19.20 6.76
CA GLU A 66 -26.32 19.90 7.99
C GLU A 66 -27.56 19.25 8.64
N VAL A 67 -28.52 18.85 7.81
CA VAL A 67 -29.72 18.13 8.22
C VAL A 67 -29.72 16.76 7.53
N ILE A 68 -29.90 15.71 8.33
CA ILE A 68 -30.07 14.33 7.86
C ILE A 68 -31.47 13.89 8.30
N ASP A 69 -32.36 13.74 7.32
CA ASP A 69 -33.75 13.32 7.56
C ASP A 69 -34.04 12.00 6.82
N PRO A 70 -34.54 10.98 7.51
CA PRO A 70 -34.68 10.85 8.96
C PRO A 70 -33.35 10.88 9.69
N PRO A 71 -33.32 11.13 11.02
CA PRO A 71 -32.09 11.14 11.81
C PRO A 71 -31.25 9.88 11.64
N PRO A 72 -29.91 9.96 11.82
CA PRO A 72 -29.03 8.80 11.70
C PRO A 72 -29.46 7.64 12.60
N LYS A 73 -29.73 6.49 11.99
CA LYS A 73 -30.09 5.25 12.73
C LYS A 73 -28.83 4.48 13.12
N LYS A 74 -28.93 3.68 14.19
CA LYS A 74 -27.86 2.80 14.63
C LYS A 74 -27.93 1.47 13.90
N VAL A 75 -26.87 1.12 13.17
CA VAL A 75 -26.76 -0.14 12.45
C VAL A 75 -25.54 -0.90 12.96
N ASN A 76 -25.75 -2.14 13.44
CA ASN A 76 -24.67 -3.01 13.88
C ASN A 76 -24.49 -4.14 12.86
N ILE A 77 -23.28 -4.24 12.31
CA ILE A 77 -22.91 -5.22 11.31
C ILE A 77 -21.88 -6.17 11.94
N ARG A 78 -22.12 -7.47 11.81
CA ARG A 78 -21.13 -8.49 12.11
C ARG A 78 -20.42 -8.87 10.82
N TRP A 79 -19.10 -8.68 10.78
CA TRP A 79 -18.28 -8.99 9.63
C TRP A 79 -17.18 -9.98 10.02
N ASN A 80 -17.32 -11.21 9.58
CA ASN A 80 -16.28 -12.22 9.78
C ASN A 80 -15.15 -11.99 8.77
N THR A 81 -13.90 -12.16 9.20
CA THR A 81 -12.73 -11.97 8.34
C THR A 81 -11.80 -13.16 8.41
N ASN A 82 -11.18 -13.49 7.28
CA ASN A 82 -10.19 -14.55 7.13
C ASN A 82 -8.83 -13.94 6.78
N ALA A 83 -8.07 -13.51 7.80
CA ALA A 83 -6.77 -12.92 7.58
C ALA A 83 -5.70 -13.99 7.30
N VAL A 84 -4.84 -13.75 6.32
CA VAL A 84 -3.71 -14.63 6.01
C VAL A 84 -2.59 -14.41 7.04
N PRO A 85 -2.07 -15.47 7.69
CA PRO A 85 -0.96 -15.37 8.63
C PRO A 85 0.30 -14.76 7.98
N LYS A 86 1.05 -13.97 8.75
CA LYS A 86 2.24 -13.27 8.23
C LYS A 86 3.32 -14.23 7.72
N GLU A 87 3.47 -15.36 8.36
CA GLU A 87 4.41 -16.42 7.96
C GLU A 87 4.01 -17.00 6.60
N VAL A 88 2.71 -17.21 6.38
CA VAL A 88 2.14 -17.67 5.11
C VAL A 88 2.35 -16.63 4.02
N GLN A 89 2.06 -15.34 4.30
CA GLN A 89 2.36 -14.27 3.36
C GLN A 89 3.84 -14.27 2.94
N THR A 90 4.74 -14.47 3.90
CA THR A 90 6.18 -14.46 3.64
C THR A 90 6.62 -15.66 2.77
N ALA A 91 6.08 -16.85 3.05
CA ALA A 91 6.36 -18.05 2.27
C ALA A 91 5.78 -17.94 0.84
N ALA A 92 4.50 -17.54 0.72
CA ALA A 92 3.86 -17.34 -0.58
C ALA A 92 4.55 -16.25 -1.42
N GLY A 93 5.05 -15.19 -0.78
CA GLY A 93 5.83 -14.16 -1.47
C GLY A 93 7.12 -14.69 -2.09
N LYS A 94 7.80 -15.64 -1.45
CA LYS A 94 9.01 -16.29 -2.02
C LYS A 94 8.67 -17.22 -3.18
N ILE A 95 7.51 -17.88 -3.16
CA ILE A 95 7.02 -18.74 -4.22
C ILE A 95 6.60 -17.90 -5.44
N ALA A 96 5.81 -16.85 -5.21
CA ALA A 96 5.18 -16.07 -6.28
C ALA A 96 6.11 -15.02 -6.91
N CYS A 97 7.19 -14.61 -6.25
CA CYS A 97 8.05 -13.51 -6.71
C CYS A 97 9.50 -13.97 -6.83
N ILE A 98 9.95 -14.22 -8.04
CA ILE A 98 11.36 -14.53 -8.34
C ILE A 98 12.04 -13.37 -9.08
N PRO A 99 13.39 -13.25 -8.99
CA PRO A 99 14.12 -12.20 -9.67
C PRO A 99 13.91 -12.20 -11.19
N GLY A 100 13.72 -11.00 -11.76
CA GLY A 100 13.58 -10.83 -13.22
C GLY A 100 12.17 -11.03 -13.78
N GLU A 101 11.19 -11.44 -12.97
CA GLU A 101 9.79 -11.59 -13.37
C GLU A 101 8.97 -10.31 -13.06
N PHE A 102 8.81 -9.42 -14.03
CA PHE A 102 8.06 -8.16 -13.87
C PHE A 102 6.80 -8.07 -14.74
N GLY A 103 6.57 -9.06 -15.59
CA GLY A 103 5.46 -9.11 -16.52
C GLY A 103 4.29 -9.98 -16.06
N PHE A 104 3.39 -10.25 -16.98
CA PHE A 104 2.45 -11.36 -16.87
C PHE A 104 3.24 -12.66 -16.74
N LEU A 105 2.72 -13.55 -15.92
CA LEU A 105 3.28 -14.88 -15.82
C LEU A 105 2.70 -15.76 -16.93
N PRO A 106 3.51 -16.62 -17.57
CA PRO A 106 2.99 -17.68 -18.42
C PRO A 106 2.11 -18.63 -17.60
N GLU A 107 1.17 -19.30 -18.26
CA GLU A 107 0.22 -20.19 -17.59
C GLU A 107 0.92 -21.31 -16.82
N GLU A 108 2.00 -21.87 -17.37
CA GLU A 108 2.81 -22.90 -16.72
C GLU A 108 3.40 -22.41 -15.38
N ARG A 109 3.81 -21.12 -15.33
CA ARG A 109 4.33 -20.50 -14.10
C ARG A 109 3.24 -20.26 -13.07
N VAL A 110 2.04 -19.88 -13.51
CA VAL A 110 0.86 -19.72 -12.65
C VAL A 110 0.47 -21.06 -12.02
N GLN A 111 0.45 -22.13 -12.82
CA GLN A 111 0.18 -23.49 -12.34
C GLN A 111 1.25 -24.01 -11.39
N GLU A 112 2.53 -23.71 -11.65
CA GLU A 112 3.63 -24.02 -10.73
C GLU A 112 3.44 -23.34 -9.36
N ILE A 113 3.09 -22.05 -9.36
CA ILE A 113 2.78 -21.29 -8.15
C ILE A 113 1.60 -21.96 -7.42
N ALA A 114 0.51 -22.23 -8.13
CA ALA A 114 -0.68 -22.87 -7.55
C ALA A 114 -0.31 -24.21 -6.87
N LYS A 115 0.49 -25.05 -7.54
CA LYS A 115 0.95 -26.32 -6.98
C LYS A 115 1.83 -26.15 -5.74
N GLN A 116 2.71 -25.14 -5.71
CA GLN A 116 3.56 -24.88 -4.55
C GLN A 116 2.81 -24.26 -3.37
N LEU A 117 1.65 -23.66 -3.62
CA LEU A 117 0.76 -23.11 -2.57
C LEU A 117 -0.20 -24.15 -2.00
N ASP A 118 -0.24 -25.35 -2.58
CA ASP A 118 -1.16 -26.40 -2.13
C ASP A 118 -0.99 -26.70 -0.63
N GLY A 119 -2.10 -26.81 0.09
CA GLY A 119 -2.11 -26.96 1.56
C GLY A 119 -1.76 -25.70 2.37
N MET A 120 -1.43 -24.57 1.75
CA MET A 120 -1.22 -23.30 2.44
C MET A 120 -2.55 -22.50 2.57
N PRO A 121 -2.81 -21.82 3.70
CA PRO A 121 -4.03 -21.02 3.88
C PRO A 121 -3.90 -19.64 3.15
N ILE A 122 -3.67 -19.69 1.85
CA ILE A 122 -3.63 -18.54 0.93
C ILE A 122 -4.04 -19.02 -0.47
N SER A 123 -4.91 -18.26 -1.14
CA SER A 123 -5.32 -18.61 -2.51
C SER A 123 -4.28 -18.16 -3.54
N LEU A 124 -4.36 -18.71 -4.75
CA LEU A 124 -3.56 -18.29 -5.90
C LEU A 124 -3.76 -16.79 -6.20
N GLU A 125 -4.99 -16.31 -6.22
CA GLU A 125 -5.30 -14.89 -6.46
C GLU A 125 -4.67 -13.98 -5.41
N GLN A 126 -4.73 -14.37 -4.13
CA GLN A 126 -4.06 -13.65 -3.04
C GLN A 126 -2.55 -13.59 -3.25
N ALA A 127 -1.94 -14.70 -3.64
CA ALA A 127 -0.50 -14.79 -3.89
C ALA A 127 -0.07 -13.97 -5.12
N LEU A 128 -0.86 -13.96 -6.19
CA LEU A 128 -0.61 -13.13 -7.38
C LEU A 128 -0.78 -11.64 -7.07
N SER A 129 -1.77 -11.26 -6.29
CA SER A 129 -1.93 -9.89 -5.82
C SER A 129 -0.79 -9.47 -4.87
N LEU A 130 -0.34 -10.36 -3.98
CA LEU A 130 0.85 -10.15 -3.16
C LEU A 130 2.12 -9.97 -4.01
N ARG A 131 2.29 -10.77 -5.08
CA ARG A 131 3.39 -10.63 -6.03
C ARG A 131 3.42 -9.22 -6.65
N ALA A 132 2.27 -8.71 -7.07
CA ALA A 132 2.16 -7.34 -7.61
C ALA A 132 2.64 -6.29 -6.59
N ALA A 133 2.22 -6.41 -5.33
CA ALA A 133 2.64 -5.52 -4.24
C ALA A 133 4.15 -5.61 -3.95
N LEU A 134 4.73 -6.83 -3.95
CA LEU A 134 6.17 -7.06 -3.77
C LEU A 134 6.99 -6.46 -4.91
N ASN A 135 6.59 -6.65 -6.16
CA ASN A 135 7.25 -6.09 -7.33
C ASN A 135 7.17 -4.56 -7.32
N GLN A 136 6.04 -3.98 -6.90
CA GLN A 136 5.90 -2.54 -6.76
C GLN A 136 6.83 -2.00 -5.66
N GLU A 137 6.86 -2.63 -4.48
CA GLU A 137 7.77 -2.25 -3.38
C GLU A 137 9.23 -2.32 -3.81
N LYS A 138 9.62 -3.41 -4.46
CA LYS A 138 10.96 -3.62 -5.01
C LYS A 138 11.32 -2.55 -6.03
N SER A 139 10.44 -2.25 -6.96
CA SER A 139 10.62 -1.19 -7.96
C SER A 139 10.91 0.16 -7.32
N VAL A 140 10.16 0.54 -6.28
CA VAL A 140 10.33 1.80 -5.58
C VAL A 140 11.67 1.87 -4.83
N TYR A 141 11.99 0.84 -4.04
CA TYR A 141 13.18 0.87 -3.20
C TYR A 141 14.48 0.59 -3.96
N SER A 142 14.43 -0.15 -5.08
CA SER A 142 15.61 -0.40 -5.92
C SER A 142 15.88 0.72 -6.95
N HIS A 143 14.94 1.64 -7.18
CA HIS A 143 15.05 2.67 -8.21
C HIS A 143 16.35 3.49 -8.13
N SER A 144 16.71 3.97 -6.94
CA SER A 144 17.95 4.75 -6.76
C SER A 144 19.21 3.92 -7.05
N LYS A 145 19.20 2.62 -6.72
CA LYS A 145 20.31 1.70 -7.04
C LYS A 145 20.42 1.49 -8.55
N LEU A 146 19.30 1.32 -9.23
CA LEU A 146 19.22 1.18 -10.69
C LEU A 146 19.79 2.43 -11.38
N MET A 147 19.36 3.63 -10.97
CA MET A 147 19.80 4.89 -11.56
C MET A 147 21.31 5.14 -11.35
N ARG A 148 21.90 4.73 -10.24
CA ARG A 148 23.37 4.79 -10.05
C ARG A 148 24.14 3.92 -11.02
N ARG A 149 23.53 2.89 -11.58
CA ARG A 149 24.12 1.98 -12.59
C ARG A 149 23.75 2.37 -14.03
N SER A 150 23.12 3.51 -14.24
CA SER A 150 22.63 3.95 -15.55
C SER A 150 23.69 3.94 -16.63
N ASN A 151 24.93 4.37 -16.33
CA ASN A 151 26.04 4.36 -17.28
C ASN A 151 26.45 2.93 -17.70
N GLU A 152 26.43 1.99 -16.78
CA GLU A 152 26.70 0.56 -17.08
C GLU A 152 25.59 -0.02 -17.93
N ILE A 153 24.33 0.25 -17.55
CA ILE A 153 23.16 -0.23 -18.27
C ILE A 153 23.16 0.32 -19.70
N SER A 154 23.43 1.62 -19.86
CA SER A 154 23.50 2.26 -21.17
C SER A 154 24.60 1.64 -22.05
N ARG A 155 25.82 1.45 -21.54
CA ARG A 155 26.91 0.79 -22.28
C ARG A 155 26.54 -0.61 -22.76
N ARG A 156 25.94 -1.42 -21.91
CA ARG A 156 25.49 -2.78 -22.28
C ARG A 156 24.39 -2.74 -23.34
N TYR A 157 23.47 -1.80 -23.21
CA TYR A 157 22.43 -1.60 -24.21
C TYR A 157 23.04 -1.23 -25.56
N GLU A 158 23.99 -0.29 -25.60
CA GLU A 158 24.69 0.11 -26.82
C GLU A 158 25.52 -1.06 -27.43
N SER A 159 26.04 -1.96 -26.59
CA SER A 159 26.73 -3.17 -27.08
C SER A 159 25.80 -4.26 -27.61
N GLY A 160 24.47 -4.03 -27.65
CA GLY A 160 23.50 -4.93 -28.27
C GLY A 160 22.60 -5.71 -27.30
N GLU A 161 22.82 -5.64 -25.98
CA GLU A 161 21.90 -6.32 -25.03
C GLU A 161 20.49 -5.75 -25.17
N SER A 162 19.47 -6.63 -25.17
CA SER A 162 18.06 -6.21 -25.20
C SER A 162 17.61 -5.66 -23.86
N ILE A 163 16.57 -4.83 -23.87
CA ILE A 163 16.01 -4.27 -22.62
C ILE A 163 15.49 -5.35 -21.68
N ILE A 164 14.98 -6.46 -22.21
CA ILE A 164 14.50 -7.58 -21.39
C ILE A 164 15.65 -8.32 -20.72
N ALA A 165 16.75 -8.54 -21.43
CA ALA A 165 17.95 -9.15 -20.86
C ALA A 165 18.53 -8.28 -19.73
N LEU A 166 18.59 -6.97 -19.95
CA LEU A 166 19.03 -6.00 -18.95
C LEU A 166 18.08 -5.96 -17.75
N SER A 167 16.76 -5.96 -17.97
CA SER A 167 15.75 -6.03 -16.92
C SER A 167 15.97 -7.24 -16.01
N LYS A 168 16.16 -8.41 -16.59
CA LYS A 168 16.47 -9.65 -15.84
C LYS A 168 17.80 -9.55 -15.10
N ARG A 169 18.85 -9.09 -15.76
CA ARG A 169 20.21 -8.93 -15.17
C ARG A 169 20.25 -7.97 -13.99
N PHE A 170 19.57 -6.85 -14.10
CA PHE A 170 19.56 -5.81 -13.07
C PHE A 170 18.40 -5.96 -12.08
N ASP A 171 17.58 -6.97 -12.27
CA ASP A 171 16.40 -7.27 -11.46
C ASP A 171 15.52 -6.02 -11.24
N ALA A 172 15.16 -5.40 -12.33
CA ALA A 172 14.39 -4.15 -12.37
C ALA A 172 13.32 -4.18 -13.48
N PRO A 173 12.17 -3.49 -13.29
CA PRO A 173 11.12 -3.44 -14.32
C PRO A 173 11.66 -2.96 -15.67
N PRO A 174 11.21 -3.54 -16.80
CA PRO A 174 11.70 -3.21 -18.14
C PRO A 174 11.65 -1.72 -18.49
N VAL A 175 10.53 -1.04 -18.24
CA VAL A 175 10.38 0.40 -18.48
C VAL A 175 11.32 1.23 -17.62
N ASN A 176 11.51 0.85 -16.35
CA ASN A 176 12.48 1.54 -15.48
C ASN A 176 13.92 1.30 -15.94
N THR A 177 14.22 0.10 -16.45
CA THR A 177 15.51 -0.23 -17.05
C THR A 177 15.78 0.60 -18.30
N PHE A 178 14.77 0.80 -19.17
CA PHE A 178 14.89 1.66 -20.33
C PHE A 178 15.09 3.14 -19.94
N ARG A 179 14.38 3.62 -18.91
CA ARG A 179 14.63 4.95 -18.33
C ARG A 179 16.07 5.10 -17.82
N ALA A 180 16.66 4.04 -17.27
CA ALA A 180 18.05 4.04 -16.84
C ALA A 180 19.02 4.11 -18.04
N VAL A 181 18.72 3.46 -19.19
CA VAL A 181 19.47 3.63 -20.44
C VAL A 181 19.52 5.08 -20.85
N LEU A 182 18.35 5.73 -20.95
CA LEU A 182 18.28 7.14 -21.35
C LEU A 182 18.98 8.07 -20.36
N THR A 183 18.90 7.76 -19.05
CA THR A 183 19.63 8.50 -18.01
C THR A 183 21.14 8.37 -18.20
N GLY A 184 21.64 7.16 -18.50
CA GLY A 184 23.07 6.92 -18.80
C GLY A 184 23.57 7.64 -20.06
N ARG A 185 22.68 7.97 -21.00
CA ARG A 185 22.96 8.85 -22.15
C ARG A 185 22.91 10.35 -21.81
N GLY A 186 22.72 10.71 -20.54
CA GLY A 186 22.66 12.10 -20.08
C GLY A 186 21.30 12.79 -20.28
N TRP A 187 20.23 12.04 -20.53
CA TRP A 187 18.89 12.65 -20.66
C TRP A 187 18.35 13.08 -19.30
N THR A 188 17.76 14.28 -19.26
CA THR A 188 17.08 14.77 -18.05
C THR A 188 15.77 14.02 -17.80
N LYS A 189 15.33 13.97 -16.55
CA LYS A 189 14.03 13.36 -16.16
C LYS A 189 12.86 13.95 -16.95
N THR A 190 12.86 15.26 -17.15
CA THR A 190 11.82 15.96 -17.92
C THR A 190 11.79 15.48 -19.36
N ARG A 191 12.97 15.47 -20.04
CA ARG A 191 13.09 14.97 -21.41
C ARG A 191 12.62 13.51 -21.53
N ILE A 192 13.04 12.64 -20.62
CA ILE A 192 12.63 11.23 -20.60
C ILE A 192 11.10 11.14 -20.49
N LYS A 193 10.49 11.83 -19.51
CA LYS A 193 9.04 11.81 -19.33
C LYS A 193 8.27 12.31 -20.56
N GLU A 194 8.71 13.42 -21.14
CA GLU A 194 8.06 14.00 -22.32
C GLU A 194 8.19 13.10 -23.55
N THR A 195 9.39 12.54 -23.78
CA THR A 195 9.63 11.67 -24.93
C THR A 195 8.83 10.38 -24.81
N LEU A 196 8.87 9.69 -23.67
CA LEU A 196 8.21 8.41 -23.52
C LEU A 196 6.68 8.54 -23.48
N ASN A 197 6.13 9.58 -22.84
CA ASN A 197 4.68 9.71 -22.69
C ASN A 197 3.98 10.42 -23.85
N LYS A 198 4.68 11.39 -24.52
CA LYS A 198 4.02 12.25 -25.52
C LYS A 198 4.58 12.09 -26.92
N ASN A 199 5.85 11.73 -27.06
CA ASN A 199 6.54 11.75 -28.34
C ASN A 199 7.51 10.57 -28.52
N PRO A 200 7.05 9.30 -28.41
CA PRO A 200 7.93 8.14 -28.58
C PRO A 200 8.55 8.05 -30.00
N SER A 201 7.93 8.70 -30.98
CA SER A 201 8.46 8.83 -32.35
C SER A 201 9.83 9.55 -32.44
N LYS A 202 10.20 10.32 -31.42
CA LYS A 202 11.54 10.96 -31.34
C LYS A 202 12.66 9.99 -30.94
N LEU A 203 12.34 8.78 -30.55
CA LEU A 203 13.33 7.73 -30.29
C LEU A 203 13.89 7.20 -31.62
N SER A 204 15.13 6.68 -31.59
CA SER A 204 15.65 5.91 -32.70
C SER A 204 14.76 4.66 -32.95
N LYS A 205 14.84 4.08 -34.15
CA LYS A 205 14.05 2.86 -34.48
C LYS A 205 14.24 1.77 -33.42
N ARG A 206 15.50 1.43 -33.10
CA ARG A 206 15.83 0.45 -32.07
C ARG A 206 15.27 0.80 -30.68
N ASP A 207 15.44 2.06 -30.27
CA ASP A 207 14.95 2.50 -28.95
C ASP A 207 13.44 2.41 -28.85
N ARG A 208 12.72 2.71 -29.93
CA ARG A 208 11.27 2.61 -30.01
C ARG A 208 10.81 1.14 -29.87
N GLU A 209 11.40 0.25 -30.70
CA GLU A 209 11.11 -1.19 -30.63
C GLU A 209 11.38 -1.76 -29.23
N GLN A 210 12.50 -1.39 -28.61
CA GLN A 210 12.86 -1.85 -27.27
C GLN A 210 11.97 -1.21 -26.16
N PHE A 211 11.49 0.01 -26.37
CA PHE A 211 10.56 0.65 -25.44
C PHE A 211 9.17 0.02 -25.55
N GLU A 212 8.65 -0.20 -26.76
CA GLU A 212 7.38 -0.91 -27.01
C GLU A 212 7.40 -2.31 -26.41
N LEU A 213 8.51 -3.03 -26.59
CA LEU A 213 8.73 -4.33 -25.96
C LEU A 213 8.75 -4.23 -24.43
N ALA A 214 9.40 -3.19 -23.87
CA ALA A 214 9.42 -2.97 -22.43
C ALA A 214 8.01 -2.69 -21.89
N GLU A 215 7.21 -1.87 -22.57
CA GLU A 215 5.84 -1.56 -22.17
C GLU A 215 4.91 -2.78 -22.27
N SER A 216 5.04 -3.57 -23.33
CA SER A 216 4.19 -4.76 -23.54
C SER A 216 4.35 -5.81 -22.42
N VAL A 217 5.55 -5.95 -21.85
CA VAL A 217 5.84 -6.94 -20.82
C VAL A 217 5.91 -6.40 -19.39
N ASP A 218 5.97 -5.06 -19.19
CA ASP A 218 6.09 -4.48 -17.84
C ASP A 218 4.70 -4.28 -17.21
N ARG A 219 4.46 -4.94 -16.09
CA ARG A 219 3.21 -4.82 -15.30
C ARG A 219 3.41 -4.08 -13.98
N VAL A 220 4.58 -3.48 -13.77
CA VAL A 220 4.93 -2.75 -12.55
C VAL A 220 5.01 -1.24 -12.81
N SER A 221 5.66 -0.87 -13.92
CA SER A 221 5.97 0.53 -14.26
C SER A 221 5.12 1.06 -15.41
N SER A 222 4.70 0.19 -16.30
CA SER A 222 3.78 0.48 -17.39
C SER A 222 2.36 0.18 -16.94
N VAL A 223 1.47 1.06 -17.33
CA VAL A 223 0.14 1.06 -16.78
C VAL A 223 -0.85 0.72 -17.88
N ASN A 224 -1.17 -0.55 -18.02
CA ASN A 224 -2.48 -0.92 -18.53
C ASN A 224 -3.46 -0.86 -17.33
N GLN A 225 -3.76 0.37 -16.87
CA GLN A 225 -4.57 0.62 -15.68
C GLN A 225 -6.07 0.43 -15.97
N THR A 226 -6.48 0.48 -17.22
CA THR A 226 -7.89 0.54 -17.58
C THR A 226 -8.65 -0.69 -17.09
N GLU A 227 -8.17 -1.90 -17.37
CA GLU A 227 -8.83 -3.14 -16.93
C GLU A 227 -8.83 -3.28 -15.40
N THR A 228 -7.69 -3.01 -14.77
CA THR A 228 -7.57 -3.04 -13.30
C THR A 228 -8.45 -1.96 -12.66
N GLN A 229 -8.58 -0.81 -13.29
CA GLN A 229 -9.43 0.28 -12.82
C GLN A 229 -10.91 -0.10 -12.97
N ASN A 230 -11.32 -0.62 -14.11
CA ASN A 230 -12.71 -1.05 -14.34
C ASN A 230 -13.11 -2.16 -13.34
N ALA A 231 -12.23 -3.13 -13.08
CA ALA A 231 -12.49 -4.16 -12.08
C ALA A 231 -12.56 -3.57 -10.65
N ALA A 232 -11.82 -2.51 -10.36
CA ALA A 232 -11.92 -1.81 -9.07
C ALA A 232 -13.26 -1.07 -8.94
N GLU A 233 -13.74 -0.43 -10.01
CA GLU A 233 -15.05 0.23 -10.06
C GLU A 233 -16.19 -0.77 -9.85
N VAL A 234 -16.14 -1.96 -10.50
CA VAL A 234 -17.11 -3.04 -10.24
C VAL A 234 -17.07 -3.48 -8.78
N PHE A 235 -15.90 -3.59 -8.18
CA PHE A 235 -15.79 -3.97 -6.77
C PHE A 235 -16.34 -2.89 -5.82
N GLU A 236 -16.18 -1.61 -6.14
CA GLU A 236 -16.80 -0.49 -5.41
C GLU A 236 -18.33 -0.54 -5.51
N GLU A 237 -18.91 -0.84 -6.69
CA GLU A 237 -20.36 -1.03 -6.84
C GLU A 237 -20.89 -2.21 -6.01
N ILE A 238 -20.22 -3.37 -6.04
CA ILE A 238 -20.58 -4.52 -5.20
C ILE A 238 -20.61 -4.11 -3.70
N LEU A 239 -19.65 -3.31 -3.29
CA LEU A 239 -19.60 -2.82 -1.91
C LEU A 239 -20.76 -1.87 -1.60
N CYS A 240 -21.11 -0.96 -2.51
CA CYS A 240 -22.27 -0.09 -2.40
C CYS A 240 -23.56 -0.89 -2.29
N ASP A 241 -23.81 -1.83 -3.19
CA ASP A 241 -24.99 -2.69 -3.22
C ASP A 241 -25.15 -3.51 -1.92
N HIS A 242 -24.03 -4.01 -1.40
CA HIS A 242 -24.04 -4.72 -0.11
C HIS A 242 -24.53 -3.82 1.03
N PHE A 243 -24.02 -2.59 1.14
CA PHE A 243 -24.45 -1.66 2.20
C PHE A 243 -25.88 -1.14 1.99
N ASP A 244 -26.29 -0.94 0.75
CA ASP A 244 -27.68 -0.62 0.40
C ASP A 244 -28.64 -1.76 0.82
N SER A 245 -28.27 -3.02 0.57
CA SER A 245 -29.07 -4.19 1.00
C SER A 245 -29.24 -4.30 2.52
N LEU A 246 -28.25 -3.80 3.29
CA LEU A 246 -28.33 -3.68 4.73
C LEU A 246 -29.14 -2.45 5.19
N GLY A 247 -29.65 -1.67 4.25
CA GLY A 247 -30.40 -0.45 4.49
C GLY A 247 -29.57 0.65 5.14
N VAL A 248 -28.27 0.69 4.94
CA VAL A 248 -27.35 1.73 5.40
C VAL A 248 -27.35 2.89 4.43
N ARG A 249 -27.56 4.10 4.92
CA ARG A 249 -27.45 5.31 4.08
C ARG A 249 -26.00 5.78 4.03
N PHE A 250 -25.56 6.14 2.84
CA PHE A 250 -24.24 6.69 2.61
C PHE A 250 -24.23 7.64 1.41
N ARG A 251 -23.14 8.36 1.24
CA ARG A 251 -22.82 9.09 0.01
C ARG A 251 -21.71 8.38 -0.74
N ARG A 252 -21.87 8.26 -2.05
CA ARG A 252 -20.89 7.64 -2.94
C ARG A 252 -19.74 8.61 -3.25
N GLN A 253 -18.59 8.07 -3.62
CA GLN A 253 -17.40 8.83 -3.99
C GLN A 253 -17.70 9.88 -5.08
N GLU A 254 -18.48 9.52 -6.11
CA GLU A 254 -18.82 10.40 -7.21
C GLU A 254 -19.60 11.64 -6.75
N GLU A 255 -20.56 11.49 -5.85
CA GLU A 255 -21.32 12.60 -5.28
C GLU A 255 -20.41 13.58 -4.51
N LEU A 256 -19.48 13.01 -3.73
CA LEU A 256 -18.50 13.78 -2.97
C LEU A 256 -17.53 14.52 -3.89
N LEU A 257 -17.07 13.85 -4.95
CA LEU A 257 -16.19 14.40 -5.97
C LEU A 257 -16.86 15.61 -6.66
N ASN A 258 -18.09 15.43 -7.11
CA ASN A 258 -18.87 16.47 -7.81
C ASN A 258 -19.13 17.68 -6.90
N GLU A 259 -19.54 17.44 -5.64
CA GLU A 259 -19.77 18.52 -4.69
C GLU A 259 -18.48 19.29 -4.40
N GLN A 260 -17.38 18.59 -4.09
CA GLN A 260 -16.11 19.22 -3.74
C GLN A 260 -15.48 19.94 -4.94
N THR A 261 -15.58 19.38 -6.14
CA THR A 261 -15.09 20.05 -7.35
C THR A 261 -15.85 21.36 -7.60
N ARG A 262 -17.17 21.37 -7.35
CA ARG A 262 -17.99 22.58 -7.47
C ARG A 262 -17.64 23.64 -6.44
N LYS A 263 -17.39 23.24 -5.18
CA LYS A 263 -17.13 24.17 -4.07
C LYS A 263 -15.67 24.62 -3.99
N GLU A 264 -14.73 23.70 -4.22
CA GLU A 264 -13.30 23.88 -3.93
C GLU A 264 -12.43 23.83 -5.19
N GLY A 265 -13.04 23.65 -6.38
CA GLY A 265 -12.33 23.50 -7.65
C GLY A 265 -11.61 22.16 -7.84
N ARG A 266 -11.65 21.28 -6.84
CA ARG A 266 -11.01 19.94 -6.90
C ARG A 266 -11.56 19.00 -5.83
N ALA A 267 -11.36 17.70 -6.04
CA ALA A 267 -11.55 16.71 -4.99
C ALA A 267 -10.52 16.88 -3.86
N ILE A 268 -10.98 16.86 -2.62
CA ILE A 268 -10.14 16.95 -1.43
C ILE A 268 -10.14 15.62 -0.69
N ILE A 269 -11.33 15.08 -0.35
CA ILE A 269 -11.49 13.90 0.48
C ILE A 269 -12.76 13.13 0.11
N THR A 270 -12.61 12.01 -0.56
CA THR A 270 -13.69 11.24 -1.17
C THR A 270 -13.50 9.75 -0.89
N PRO A 271 -13.94 9.24 0.29
CA PRO A 271 -14.04 7.80 0.49
C PRO A 271 -15.11 7.21 -0.43
N ASP A 272 -15.03 5.92 -0.73
CA ASP A 272 -15.98 5.26 -1.64
C ASP A 272 -17.40 5.30 -1.05
N LEU A 273 -17.54 5.07 0.28
CA LEU A 273 -18.78 5.27 1.03
C LEU A 273 -18.55 6.19 2.22
N LEU A 274 -19.20 7.33 2.26
CA LEU A 274 -19.31 8.19 3.45
C LEU A 274 -20.62 7.91 4.15
N LEU A 275 -20.58 7.27 5.33
CA LEU A 275 -21.76 6.75 6.01
C LEU A 275 -22.57 7.84 6.68
N LEU A 276 -23.87 7.90 6.41
CA LEU A 276 -24.84 8.83 7.00
C LEU A 276 -25.61 8.26 8.19
N ASP A 277 -25.39 6.98 8.54
CA ASP A 277 -25.93 6.32 9.73
C ASP A 277 -24.84 6.02 10.78
N ASP A 278 -25.21 5.79 12.05
CA ASP A 278 -24.28 5.34 13.11
C ASP A 278 -23.99 3.84 12.91
N VAL A 279 -23.14 3.54 11.94
CA VAL A 279 -22.74 2.19 11.61
C VAL A 279 -21.63 1.71 12.54
N ARG A 280 -21.77 0.46 13.02
CA ARG A 280 -20.74 -0.23 13.81
C ARG A 280 -20.46 -1.58 13.21
N ILE A 281 -19.21 -1.81 12.84
CA ILE A 281 -18.74 -3.09 12.32
C ILE A 281 -17.96 -3.81 13.44
N ASN A 282 -18.44 -4.98 13.84
CA ASN A 282 -17.90 -5.72 14.97
C ASN A 282 -17.80 -4.88 16.27
N GLY A 283 -18.81 -4.00 16.49
CA GLY A 283 -18.87 -3.09 17.63
C GLY A 283 -18.00 -1.82 17.51
N ILE A 284 -17.19 -1.69 16.47
CA ILE A 284 -16.33 -0.53 16.22
C ILE A 284 -17.10 0.47 15.36
N PRO A 285 -17.28 1.74 15.80
CA PRO A 285 -17.88 2.80 14.98
C PRO A 285 -17.13 3.00 13.67
N CYS A 286 -17.90 3.14 12.59
CA CYS A 286 -17.37 3.31 11.24
C CYS A 286 -18.02 4.53 10.59
N ALA A 287 -17.22 5.50 10.16
CA ALA A 287 -17.70 6.71 9.51
C ALA A 287 -17.59 6.68 8.00
N TRP A 288 -16.67 5.89 7.47
CA TRP A 288 -16.39 5.75 6.04
C TRP A 288 -15.90 4.35 5.73
N ILE A 289 -16.09 3.92 4.49
CA ILE A 289 -15.58 2.66 3.96
C ILE A 289 -14.88 2.96 2.64
N ASP A 290 -13.80 2.22 2.38
CA ASP A 290 -13.00 2.38 1.18
C ASP A 290 -12.56 1.00 0.65
N ALA A 291 -12.86 0.73 -0.61
CA ALA A 291 -12.59 -0.50 -1.31
C ALA A 291 -11.12 -0.62 -1.73
N LYS A 292 -10.57 -1.79 -1.64
CA LYS A 292 -9.19 -2.09 -2.06
C LYS A 292 -9.18 -3.33 -2.94
N HIS A 293 -9.13 -3.13 -4.25
CA HIS A 293 -9.09 -4.20 -5.24
C HIS A 293 -7.70 -4.88 -5.31
N PHE A 294 -7.11 -5.20 -4.15
CA PHE A 294 -5.84 -5.89 -4.02
C PHE A 294 -5.72 -6.59 -2.66
N PHE A 295 -4.68 -7.43 -2.49
CA PHE A 295 -4.36 -8.06 -1.21
C PHE A 295 -3.72 -7.06 -0.25
N GLY A 296 -4.25 -6.94 0.96
CA GLY A 296 -3.74 -6.10 2.02
C GLY A 296 -2.43 -6.63 2.62
N ALA A 297 -1.34 -6.52 1.90
CA ALA A 297 -0.04 -7.03 2.31
C ALA A 297 0.60 -6.21 3.45
N ASP A 298 1.23 -6.88 4.44
CA ASP A 298 2.09 -6.22 5.44
C ASP A 298 3.48 -5.93 4.85
N LEU A 299 3.53 -5.00 3.89
CA LEU A 299 4.73 -4.51 3.22
C LEU A 299 4.89 -3.00 3.48
N LYS A 300 6.12 -2.52 3.50
CA LYS A 300 6.41 -1.12 3.88
C LYS A 300 5.78 -0.09 2.94
N PHE A 301 5.92 -0.29 1.63
CA PHE A 301 5.47 0.68 0.65
C PHE A 301 3.95 0.77 0.56
N PRO A 302 3.19 -0.33 0.28
CA PRO A 302 1.74 -0.27 0.22
C PRO A 302 1.12 0.16 1.55
N LYS A 303 1.63 -0.33 2.69
CA LYS A 303 1.19 0.08 4.02
C LYS A 303 1.33 1.59 4.25
N LYS A 304 2.48 2.18 3.89
CA LYS A 304 2.71 3.63 4.01
C LYS A 304 1.74 4.43 3.13
N LYS A 305 1.49 3.97 1.90
CA LYS A 305 0.55 4.61 0.97
C LYS A 305 -0.87 4.58 1.52
N THR A 306 -1.32 3.40 1.96
CA THR A 306 -2.65 3.20 2.53
C THR A 306 -2.82 3.99 3.84
N GLN A 307 -1.83 3.94 4.76
CA GLN A 307 -1.91 4.71 6.01
C GLN A 307 -2.02 6.22 5.76
N LYS A 308 -1.30 6.76 4.77
CA LYS A 308 -1.41 8.18 4.39
C LYS A 308 -2.82 8.54 3.92
N GLN A 309 -3.50 7.65 3.21
CA GLN A 309 -4.91 7.85 2.81
C GLN A 309 -5.83 7.80 4.03
N VAL A 310 -5.69 6.75 4.85
CA VAL A 310 -6.44 6.56 6.09
C VAL A 310 -6.27 7.76 7.03
N ASP A 311 -5.05 8.25 7.22
CA ASP A 311 -4.79 9.41 8.10
C ASP A 311 -5.59 10.65 7.67
N ARG A 312 -5.80 10.85 6.36
CA ARG A 312 -6.64 11.95 5.84
C ARG A 312 -8.11 11.74 6.17
N TYR A 313 -8.63 10.53 5.95
CA TYR A 313 -10.03 10.20 6.25
C TYR A 313 -10.31 10.26 7.77
N VAL A 314 -9.37 9.77 8.57
CA VAL A 314 -9.46 9.82 10.03
C VAL A 314 -9.41 11.26 10.57
N ALA A 315 -8.59 12.11 9.96
CA ALA A 315 -8.51 13.52 10.35
C ALA A 315 -9.86 14.25 10.15
N GLU A 316 -10.62 13.87 9.14
CA GLU A 316 -11.92 14.49 8.82
C GLU A 316 -13.07 13.76 9.53
N TYR A 317 -13.17 12.45 9.36
CA TYR A 317 -14.36 11.68 9.75
C TYR A 317 -14.17 10.79 10.99
N GLY A 318 -12.93 10.54 11.39
CA GLY A 318 -12.60 9.56 12.44
C GLY A 318 -12.46 8.13 11.91
N GLN A 319 -12.73 7.15 12.78
CA GLN A 319 -12.57 5.72 12.48
C GLN A 319 -13.41 5.27 11.29
N GLY A 320 -12.83 4.44 10.42
CA GLY A 320 -13.50 3.83 9.27
C GLY A 320 -13.08 2.40 9.02
N ALA A 321 -13.33 1.91 7.79
CA ALA A 321 -12.96 0.56 7.38
C ALA A 321 -12.35 0.53 5.97
N LEU A 322 -11.50 -0.48 5.73
CA LEU A 322 -10.97 -0.83 4.41
C LEU A 322 -11.42 -2.26 4.09
N VAL A 323 -12.04 -2.44 2.92
CA VAL A 323 -12.48 -3.75 2.44
C VAL A 323 -11.53 -4.22 1.33
N TYR A 324 -10.79 -5.28 1.60
CA TYR A 324 -9.80 -5.84 0.67
C TYR A 324 -10.41 -6.97 -0.17
N ARG A 325 -10.45 -6.81 -1.50
CA ARG A 325 -10.99 -7.83 -2.44
C ARG A 325 -10.30 -9.19 -2.28
N HIS A 326 -9.00 -9.19 -2.15
CA HIS A 326 -8.20 -10.41 -2.01
C HIS A 326 -7.82 -10.72 -0.55
N GLY A 327 -8.56 -10.15 0.45
CA GLY A 327 -8.22 -10.32 1.85
C GLY A 327 -6.94 -9.58 2.26
N PHE A 328 -6.44 -9.86 3.44
CA PHE A 328 -5.30 -9.14 4.01
C PHE A 328 -4.46 -10.00 4.94
N CYS A 329 -3.19 -9.58 5.13
CA CYS A 329 -2.29 -10.18 6.11
C CYS A 329 -2.69 -9.76 7.54
N ASP A 330 -2.68 -10.72 8.49
CA ASP A 330 -2.94 -10.45 9.91
C ASP A 330 -1.93 -9.47 10.53
N GLY A 331 -0.68 -9.49 10.04
CA GLY A 331 0.39 -8.56 10.42
C GLY A 331 0.17 -7.12 9.97
N LEU A 332 -0.70 -6.86 8.99
CA LEU A 332 -0.98 -5.50 8.52
C LEU A 332 -1.64 -4.67 9.62
N ARG A 333 -0.95 -3.66 10.14
CA ARG A 333 -1.45 -2.72 11.15
C ARG A 333 -1.71 -1.37 10.51
N LEU A 334 -2.96 -0.93 10.53
CA LEU A 334 -3.40 0.39 10.09
C LEU A 334 -4.13 1.06 11.25
N ARG A 335 -3.73 2.28 11.55
CA ARG A 335 -4.36 3.07 12.62
C ARG A 335 -5.58 3.79 12.06
N GLY A 336 -6.71 3.72 12.76
CA GLY A 336 -7.93 4.45 12.41
C GLY A 336 -8.77 3.78 11.31
N ALA A 337 -8.44 2.54 10.91
CA ALA A 337 -9.25 1.75 10.01
C ALA A 337 -9.35 0.28 10.45
N THR A 338 -10.55 -0.27 10.43
CA THR A 338 -10.81 -1.69 10.53
C THR A 338 -10.55 -2.34 9.17
N LYS A 339 -9.85 -3.48 9.17
CA LYS A 339 -9.61 -4.25 7.95
C LYS A 339 -10.69 -5.31 7.82
N LEU A 340 -11.27 -5.38 6.64
CA LEU A 340 -12.30 -6.33 6.24
C LEU A 340 -11.85 -7.02 4.95
N ASP A 341 -12.37 -8.22 4.71
CA ASP A 341 -12.20 -8.92 3.45
C ASP A 341 -13.52 -8.99 2.69
N SER A 342 -13.52 -9.57 1.51
CA SER A 342 -14.70 -9.69 0.66
C SER A 342 -15.56 -10.94 0.91
N THR A 343 -15.34 -11.68 2.00
CA THR A 343 -16.02 -12.96 2.24
C THR A 343 -17.54 -12.85 2.40
N GLN A 344 -18.04 -11.66 2.72
CA GLN A 344 -19.48 -11.40 2.87
C GLN A 344 -20.12 -10.74 1.64
N LEU A 345 -19.33 -10.46 0.61
CA LEU A 345 -19.81 -9.80 -0.60
C LEU A 345 -20.20 -10.84 -1.67
N ASP A 346 -21.23 -10.55 -2.45
CA ASP A 346 -21.51 -11.30 -3.66
C ASP A 346 -20.59 -10.81 -4.79
N LEU A 347 -19.63 -11.64 -5.18
CA LEU A 347 -18.61 -11.30 -6.17
C LEU A 347 -18.97 -11.76 -7.59
N LYS A 348 -20.16 -12.33 -7.82
CA LYS A 348 -20.60 -12.75 -9.18
C LYS A 348 -20.46 -11.66 -10.23
N PRO A 349 -20.87 -10.39 -9.99
CA PRO A 349 -20.70 -9.34 -11.00
C PRO A 349 -19.24 -9.14 -11.41
N LEU A 350 -18.30 -9.34 -10.51
CA LEU A 350 -16.87 -9.24 -10.81
C LEU A 350 -16.35 -10.46 -11.58
N GLU A 351 -16.87 -11.64 -11.31
CA GLU A 351 -16.57 -12.87 -12.06
C GLU A 351 -17.06 -12.75 -13.50
N GLU A 352 -18.32 -12.33 -13.70
CA GLU A 352 -18.91 -12.05 -15.01
C GLU A 352 -18.13 -10.97 -15.79
N PHE A 353 -17.69 -9.91 -15.10
CA PHE A 353 -16.83 -8.89 -15.70
C PHE A 353 -15.52 -9.47 -16.24
N HIS A 354 -14.86 -10.34 -15.48
CA HIS A 354 -13.61 -10.98 -15.92
C HIS A 354 -13.82 -12.01 -17.06
N GLU A 355 -14.95 -12.69 -17.10
CA GLU A 355 -15.30 -13.59 -18.20
C GLU A 355 -15.54 -12.83 -19.50
N ASN A 356 -16.25 -11.71 -19.45
CA ASN A 356 -16.55 -10.85 -20.61
C ASN A 356 -15.33 -10.04 -21.11
N SER A 357 -14.27 -9.97 -20.34
CA SER A 357 -13.03 -9.22 -20.67
C SER A 357 -11.93 -10.09 -21.27
N LYS A 358 -12.15 -11.41 -21.35
CA LYS A 358 -11.25 -12.39 -22.00
C LYS A 358 -11.56 -12.52 -23.47
#